data_3a8578fb63eeace1dfe47668073742a6
#
_entry.id   3a8578fb63eeace1dfe47668073742a6
#
_cell.length_a   1.000
_cell.length_b   1.000
_cell.length_c   1.000
_cell.angle_alpha   90.00
_cell.angle_beta   90.00
_cell.angle_gamma   90.00
#
_symmetry.space_group_name_H-M   'P 1'
#
loop_
_entity.id
_entity.type
_entity.pdbx_description
1 polymer ?
#
loop_
_entity_poly.entity_id
_entity_poly.type
_entity_poly.pdbx_seq_one_letter_code
_entity_poly.pdbx_strand_id
1 'polypeptide(L)'
;MSVRLIFIGLMVFLGFWYIAILIWLMNRLNKSSEYGISGEKSSQSGSGKMKISDLFFHILVIAIVFITVIKLMSFVGPAFASLGGMIVAIPVKALLNASGRKTNAILTLSGMALLFVYLCFWYILIGVPVKPPVMTVGGMKVTLSKTSVEDLLDNRFDIYIMNDENTYEYGEMLTSGSYTKYDKNQDITVEKGYRSTGETLRGAPYLLAKDDTLIGAIDLYGSLNKDVDIKDAKVVNFYMDNDCESAVKNAGIDIELEVLDLLDTFDTDNVKNIFKKKLWMIPDESEPTDSVYGIAWRTNSDSIFWNEYYAYIRIDENKNMRSFIISTSVAKDKH
;
A
#
# COMPACT_ATOMS: atom_id res chain seq x y z
N MET A 1 0.78 17.00 18.39
CA MET A 1 0.04 15.70 18.43
C MET A 1 -0.14 15.26 16.99
N SER A 2 0.33 14.07 16.63
CA SER A 2 0.28 13.61 15.22
C SER A 2 -1.17 13.48 14.76
N VAL A 3 -1.51 14.03 13.59
CA VAL A 3 -2.84 13.91 12.94
C VAL A 3 -3.30 12.45 12.91
N ARG A 4 -2.37 11.53 12.71
CA ARG A 4 -2.60 10.09 12.75
C ARG A 4 -3.16 9.61 14.10
N LEU A 5 -2.64 10.10 15.23
CA LEU A 5 -3.13 9.74 16.56
C LEU A 5 -4.57 10.25 16.79
N ILE A 6 -4.91 11.41 16.25
CA ILE A 6 -6.28 11.96 16.31
C ILE A 6 -7.24 11.04 15.56
N PHE A 7 -6.90 10.62 14.33
CA PHE A 7 -7.75 9.71 13.57
C PHE A 7 -7.88 8.34 14.22
N ILE A 8 -6.80 7.76 14.73
CA ILE A 8 -6.86 6.48 15.47
C ILE A 8 -7.74 6.65 16.72
N GLY A 9 -7.57 7.74 17.48
CA GLY A 9 -8.40 8.03 18.66
C GLY A 9 -9.88 8.17 18.31
N LEU A 10 -10.21 8.87 17.21
CA LEU A 10 -11.56 9.01 16.70
C LEU A 10 -12.15 7.64 16.33
N MET A 11 -11.39 6.79 15.64
CA MET A 11 -11.87 5.46 15.25
C MET A 11 -12.09 4.54 16.45
N VAL A 12 -11.22 4.58 17.44
CA VAL A 12 -11.39 3.86 18.71
C VAL A 12 -12.65 4.35 19.44
N PHE A 13 -12.87 5.67 19.51
CA PHE A 13 -14.06 6.26 20.09
C PHE A 13 -15.35 5.82 19.37
N LEU A 14 -15.37 5.85 18.03
CA LEU A 14 -16.50 5.37 17.24
C LEU A 14 -16.73 3.87 17.45
N GLY A 15 -15.69 3.07 17.65
CA GLY A 15 -15.79 1.65 17.99
C GLY A 15 -16.48 1.43 19.35
N PHE A 16 -16.14 2.20 20.37
CA PHE A 16 -16.83 2.17 21.67
C PHE A 16 -18.30 2.59 21.54
N TRP A 17 -18.60 3.64 20.78
CA TRP A 17 -19.97 4.07 20.51
C TRP A 17 -20.77 2.99 19.81
N TYR A 18 -20.20 2.30 18.86
CA TYR A 18 -20.79 1.17 18.17
C TYR A 18 -21.21 0.06 19.15
N ILE A 19 -20.32 -0.35 20.05
CA ILE A 19 -20.59 -1.36 21.08
C ILE A 19 -21.71 -0.87 22.03
N ALA A 20 -21.64 0.39 22.47
CA ALA A 20 -22.64 0.98 23.35
C ALA A 20 -24.05 1.00 22.72
N ILE A 21 -24.16 1.33 21.43
CA ILE A 21 -25.43 1.29 20.69
C ILE A 21 -25.96 -0.15 20.58
N LEU A 22 -25.10 -1.14 20.34
CA LEU A 22 -25.52 -2.55 20.30
C LEU A 22 -26.04 -3.03 21.65
N ILE A 23 -25.38 -2.68 22.75
CA ILE A 23 -25.85 -3.02 24.12
C ILE A 23 -27.17 -2.34 24.41
N TRP A 24 -27.28 -1.05 24.07
CA TRP A 24 -28.54 -0.30 24.26
C TRP A 24 -29.70 -0.92 23.44
N LEU A 25 -29.43 -1.29 22.18
CA LEU A 25 -30.41 -1.92 21.30
C LEU A 25 -30.85 -3.28 21.86
N MET A 26 -29.91 -4.09 22.33
CA MET A 26 -30.17 -5.37 22.99
C MET A 26 -31.07 -5.19 24.21
N ASN A 27 -30.75 -4.24 25.08
CA ASN A 27 -31.56 -3.95 26.29
C ASN A 27 -32.95 -3.47 25.94
N ARG A 28 -33.09 -2.64 24.89
CA ARG A 28 -34.40 -2.16 24.43
C ARG A 28 -35.26 -3.28 23.85
N LEU A 29 -34.66 -4.18 23.06
CA LEU A 29 -35.35 -5.34 22.50
C LEU A 29 -35.75 -6.34 23.57
N ASN A 30 -34.94 -6.55 24.60
CA ASN A 30 -35.28 -7.39 25.74
C ASN A 30 -36.46 -6.82 26.55
N LYS A 31 -36.51 -5.48 26.76
CA LYS A 31 -37.63 -4.79 27.41
C LYS A 31 -38.91 -4.88 26.59
N SER A 32 -38.86 -4.68 25.28
CA SER A 32 -40.04 -4.79 24.41
C SER A 32 -40.63 -6.20 24.39
N SER A 33 -39.81 -7.21 24.58
CA SER A 33 -40.26 -8.61 24.77
C SER A 33 -40.97 -8.85 26.08
N GLU A 34 -40.74 -8.04 27.14
CA GLU A 34 -41.44 -8.11 28.42
C GLU A 34 -42.83 -7.39 28.38
N TYR A 35 -42.99 -6.35 27.56
CA TYR A 35 -44.24 -5.59 27.43
C TYR A 35 -45.22 -6.14 26.39
N GLY A 36 -44.87 -7.22 25.69
CA GLY A 36 -45.72 -7.88 24.70
C GLY A 36 -46.82 -8.73 25.32
N ILE A 37 -47.88 -8.06 25.74
CA ILE A 37 -49.30 -8.51 25.76
C ILE A 37 -49.62 -9.71 26.65
N SER A 38 -50.11 -9.38 27.82
CA SER A 38 -51.09 -10.22 28.55
C SER A 38 -52.35 -10.35 27.71
N GLY A 39 -52.46 -11.30 26.80
CA GLY A 39 -53.67 -11.52 26.02
C GLY A 39 -53.41 -12.27 24.72
N GLU A 40 -53.08 -13.51 24.84
CA GLU A 40 -53.40 -14.66 24.01
C GLU A 40 -52.35 -15.76 24.20
N LYS A 41 -52.82 -16.85 24.80
CA LYS A 41 -52.09 -18.12 24.85
C LYS A 41 -52.03 -18.67 23.44
N SER A 42 -50.95 -18.46 22.73
CA SER A 42 -50.56 -19.29 21.60
C SER A 42 -49.15 -19.82 21.83
N SER A 43 -49.10 -21.12 22.00
CA SER A 43 -48.02 -22.09 21.92
C SER A 43 -46.61 -21.55 21.81
N GLN A 44 -45.84 -21.79 22.86
CA GLN A 44 -44.42 -22.06 22.94
C GLN A 44 -43.59 -21.75 21.68
N SER A 45 -43.10 -20.52 21.60
CA SER A 45 -41.81 -20.26 20.97
C SER A 45 -41.03 -19.42 21.99
N GLY A 46 -40.01 -20.03 22.59
CA GLY A 46 -39.25 -19.49 23.70
C GLY A 46 -38.64 -18.13 23.40
N SER A 47 -39.33 -17.07 23.82
CA SER A 47 -38.78 -15.72 23.94
C SER A 47 -37.76 -15.70 25.10
N GLY A 48 -36.63 -16.37 24.92
CA GLY A 48 -35.52 -16.29 25.87
C GLY A 48 -34.88 -14.91 25.79
N LYS A 49 -34.77 -14.21 26.93
CA LYS A 49 -33.96 -12.99 27.04
C LYS A 49 -32.57 -13.24 26.42
N MET A 50 -32.12 -12.31 25.61
CA MET A 50 -30.83 -12.34 24.98
C MET A 50 -29.73 -12.28 26.07
N LYS A 51 -28.85 -13.27 26.09
CA LYS A 51 -27.78 -13.36 27.07
C LYS A 51 -26.57 -12.57 26.57
N ILE A 52 -25.70 -12.18 27.49
CA ILE A 52 -24.39 -11.55 27.15
C ILE A 52 -23.56 -12.43 26.21
N SER A 53 -23.67 -13.76 26.34
CA SER A 53 -23.03 -14.69 25.41
C SER A 53 -23.51 -14.56 23.95
N ASP A 54 -24.79 -14.22 23.74
CA ASP A 54 -25.34 -14.00 22.39
C ASP A 54 -24.77 -12.71 21.79
N LEU A 55 -24.61 -11.66 22.61
CA LEU A 55 -23.96 -10.42 22.19
C LEU A 55 -22.50 -10.67 21.78
N PHE A 56 -21.77 -11.46 22.59
CA PHE A 56 -20.36 -11.80 22.28
C PHE A 56 -20.25 -12.58 20.96
N PHE A 57 -21.14 -13.51 20.71
CA PHE A 57 -21.21 -14.24 19.45
C PHE A 57 -21.49 -13.32 18.26
N HIS A 58 -22.40 -12.36 18.39
CA HIS A 58 -22.68 -11.37 17.34
C HIS A 58 -21.47 -10.47 17.06
N ILE A 59 -20.79 -10.00 18.11
CA ILE A 59 -19.56 -9.21 17.96
C ILE A 59 -18.48 -10.03 17.24
N LEU A 60 -18.33 -11.32 17.58
CA LEU A 60 -17.35 -12.21 16.93
C LEU A 60 -17.67 -12.40 15.43
N VAL A 61 -18.94 -12.65 15.09
CA VAL A 61 -19.37 -12.79 13.68
C VAL A 61 -19.12 -11.49 12.91
N ILE A 62 -19.43 -10.34 13.52
CA ILE A 62 -19.20 -9.02 12.94
C ILE A 62 -17.70 -8.78 12.73
N ALA A 63 -16.84 -9.18 13.68
CA ALA A 63 -15.39 -9.06 13.57
C ALA A 63 -14.84 -9.94 12.43
N ILE A 64 -15.35 -11.17 12.28
CA ILE A 64 -14.94 -12.08 11.18
C ILE A 64 -15.34 -11.47 9.82
N VAL A 65 -16.58 -10.97 9.70
CA VAL A 65 -17.06 -10.29 8.48
C VAL A 65 -16.19 -9.06 8.18
N PHE A 66 -15.84 -8.27 9.20
CA PHE A 66 -14.96 -7.12 9.09
C PHE A 66 -13.58 -7.47 8.53
N ILE A 67 -12.91 -8.47 9.11
CA ILE A 67 -11.59 -8.93 8.66
C ILE A 67 -11.66 -9.45 7.22
N THR A 68 -12.74 -10.17 6.88
CA THR A 68 -12.94 -10.72 5.53
C THR A 68 -13.15 -9.61 4.52
N VAL A 69 -13.95 -8.59 4.84
CA VAL A 69 -14.20 -7.43 3.96
C VAL A 69 -12.94 -6.61 3.75
N ILE A 70 -12.15 -6.36 4.81
CA ILE A 70 -10.85 -5.65 4.65
C ILE A 70 -9.90 -6.42 3.74
N LYS A 71 -9.79 -7.75 3.92
CA LYS A 71 -8.97 -8.58 3.03
C LYS A 71 -9.50 -8.57 1.59
N LEU A 72 -10.80 -8.60 1.40
CA LEU A 72 -11.41 -8.52 0.06
C LEU A 72 -11.19 -7.14 -0.58
N MET A 73 -11.30 -6.05 0.19
CA MET A 73 -11.03 -4.68 -0.28
C MET A 73 -9.62 -4.52 -0.84
N SER A 74 -8.63 -5.13 -0.19
CA SER A 74 -7.24 -5.09 -0.67
C SER A 74 -7.00 -5.90 -1.96
N PHE A 75 -7.89 -6.85 -2.27
CA PHE A 75 -7.75 -7.76 -3.43
C PHE A 75 -8.56 -7.34 -4.65
N VAL A 76 -9.77 -6.84 -4.47
CA VAL A 76 -10.78 -6.70 -5.55
C VAL A 76 -11.31 -5.26 -5.67
N GLY A 77 -10.93 -4.37 -4.78
CA GLY A 77 -11.42 -2.99 -4.72
C GLY A 77 -12.76 -2.82 -3.97
N PRO A 78 -13.11 -1.57 -3.59
CA PRO A 78 -14.21 -1.30 -2.66
C PRO A 78 -15.62 -1.64 -3.18
N ALA A 79 -15.84 -1.58 -4.50
CA ALA A 79 -17.14 -1.90 -5.08
C ALA A 79 -17.52 -3.40 -4.97
N PHE A 80 -16.54 -4.29 -5.08
CA PHE A 80 -16.76 -5.72 -4.93
C PHE A 80 -16.72 -6.18 -3.46
N ALA A 81 -16.07 -5.43 -2.57
CA ALA A 81 -16.06 -5.73 -1.15
C ALA A 81 -17.45 -5.54 -0.52
N SER A 82 -18.26 -4.58 -1.01
CA SER A 82 -19.65 -4.40 -0.58
C SER A 82 -20.55 -5.57 -0.99
N LEU A 83 -20.35 -6.12 -2.20
CA LEU A 83 -21.02 -7.34 -2.67
C LEU A 83 -20.60 -8.56 -1.84
N GLY A 84 -19.33 -8.70 -1.51
CA GLY A 84 -18.81 -9.76 -0.64
C GLY A 84 -19.41 -9.70 0.76
N GLY A 85 -19.58 -8.50 1.33
CA GLY A 85 -20.28 -8.31 2.60
C GLY A 85 -21.74 -8.77 2.54
N MET A 86 -22.46 -8.50 1.46
CA MET A 86 -23.83 -8.98 1.25
C MET A 86 -23.89 -10.51 1.12
N ILE A 87 -22.96 -11.13 0.40
CA ILE A 87 -22.87 -12.60 0.24
C ILE A 87 -22.64 -13.29 1.58
N VAL A 88 -21.81 -12.72 2.47
CA VAL A 88 -21.60 -13.27 3.82
C VAL A 88 -22.81 -13.01 4.72
N ALA A 89 -23.54 -11.91 4.52
CA ALA A 89 -24.75 -11.59 5.29
C ALA A 89 -25.91 -12.57 5.06
N ILE A 90 -26.02 -13.15 3.85
CA ILE A 90 -27.09 -14.07 3.49
C ILE A 90 -27.05 -15.37 4.33
N PRO A 91 -25.95 -16.14 4.42
CA PRO A 91 -25.88 -17.34 5.25
C PRO A 91 -25.99 -17.02 6.75
N VAL A 92 -25.45 -15.90 7.22
CA VAL A 92 -25.62 -15.46 8.61
C VAL A 92 -27.10 -15.19 8.92
N LYS A 93 -27.82 -14.53 8.01
CA LYS A 93 -29.26 -14.30 8.12
C LYS A 93 -30.05 -15.63 8.12
N ALA A 94 -29.65 -16.56 7.27
CA ALA A 94 -30.29 -17.88 7.20
C ALA A 94 -30.09 -18.69 8.50
N LEU A 95 -28.89 -18.69 9.08
CA LEU A 95 -28.58 -19.31 10.36
C LEU A 95 -29.38 -18.70 11.53
N LEU A 96 -29.55 -17.38 11.54
CA LEU A 96 -30.31 -16.67 12.58
C LEU A 96 -31.80 -16.90 12.43
N ASN A 97 -32.34 -16.97 11.22
CA ASN A 97 -33.73 -17.32 10.95
C ASN A 97 -34.04 -18.76 11.35
N ALA A 98 -33.11 -19.70 11.13
CA ALA A 98 -33.27 -21.09 11.56
C ALA A 98 -33.33 -21.24 13.10
N SER A 99 -32.78 -20.31 13.86
CA SER A 99 -32.86 -20.28 15.33
C SER A 99 -34.17 -19.78 15.90
N GLY A 100 -35.14 -19.32 15.06
CA GLY A 100 -36.47 -18.94 15.43
C GLY A 100 -36.62 -17.64 16.26
N ARG A 101 -35.52 -16.86 16.41
CA ARG A 101 -35.48 -15.66 17.27
C ARG A 101 -35.50 -14.37 16.43
N LYS A 102 -36.70 -13.78 16.21
CA LYS A 102 -36.84 -12.52 15.46
C LYS A 102 -36.02 -11.37 16.05
N THR A 103 -35.85 -11.31 17.36
CA THR A 103 -35.04 -10.31 18.07
C THR A 103 -33.59 -10.34 17.67
N ASN A 104 -33.04 -11.54 17.49
CA ASN A 104 -31.64 -11.71 17.04
C ASN A 104 -31.45 -11.23 15.61
N ALA A 105 -32.43 -11.44 14.74
CA ALA A 105 -32.36 -10.97 13.35
C ALA A 105 -32.32 -9.45 13.26
N ILE A 106 -33.12 -8.73 14.08
CA ILE A 106 -33.10 -7.25 14.12
C ILE A 106 -31.77 -6.73 14.63
N LEU A 107 -31.26 -7.32 15.73
CA LEU A 107 -29.96 -6.92 16.28
C LEU A 107 -28.81 -7.12 15.25
N THR A 108 -28.83 -8.26 14.57
CA THR A 108 -27.80 -8.56 13.54
C THR A 108 -27.91 -7.61 12.36
N LEU A 109 -29.11 -7.32 11.85
CA LEU A 109 -29.29 -6.37 10.76
C LEU A 109 -28.84 -4.95 11.14
N SER A 110 -29.21 -4.51 12.35
CA SER A 110 -28.80 -3.20 12.87
C SER A 110 -27.29 -3.14 13.09
N GLY A 111 -26.70 -4.22 13.63
CA GLY A 111 -25.26 -4.33 13.80
C GLY A 111 -24.50 -4.30 12.48
N MET A 112 -25.03 -4.97 11.45
CA MET A 112 -24.44 -4.95 10.11
C MET A 112 -24.55 -3.57 9.45
N ALA A 113 -25.68 -2.88 9.60
CA ALA A 113 -25.85 -1.52 9.09
C ALA A 113 -24.87 -0.54 9.76
N LEU A 114 -24.75 -0.61 11.09
CA LEU A 114 -23.78 0.20 11.84
C LEU A 114 -22.33 -0.13 11.48
N LEU A 115 -22.03 -1.42 11.28
CA LEU A 115 -20.70 -1.85 10.81
C LEU A 115 -20.39 -1.28 9.43
N PHE A 116 -21.37 -1.32 8.51
CA PHE A 116 -21.19 -0.73 7.18
C PHE A 116 -20.87 0.77 7.25
N VAL A 117 -21.61 1.51 8.09
CA VAL A 117 -21.33 2.94 8.32
C VAL A 117 -19.93 3.14 8.90
N TYR A 118 -19.54 2.32 9.90
CA TYR A 118 -18.20 2.37 10.47
C TYR A 118 -17.10 2.06 9.45
N LEU A 119 -17.32 1.08 8.56
CA LEU A 119 -16.40 0.76 7.46
C LEU A 119 -16.31 1.88 6.43
N CYS A 120 -17.41 2.56 6.13
CA CYS A 120 -17.38 3.74 5.26
C CYS A 120 -16.53 4.86 5.88
N PHE A 121 -16.67 5.14 7.17
CA PHE A 121 -15.80 6.08 7.87
C PHE A 121 -14.34 5.65 7.86
N TRP A 122 -14.06 4.37 8.14
CA TRP A 122 -12.71 3.83 8.05
C TRP A 122 -12.11 4.06 6.66
N TYR A 123 -12.86 3.71 5.61
CA TYR A 123 -12.41 3.86 4.23
C TYR A 123 -12.14 5.33 3.85
N ILE A 124 -13.01 6.24 4.27
CA ILE A 124 -12.88 7.67 3.99
C ILE A 124 -11.70 8.29 4.75
N LEU A 125 -11.52 7.95 6.03
CA LEU A 125 -10.57 8.60 6.92
C LEU A 125 -9.17 7.95 6.90
N ILE A 126 -9.12 6.62 6.81
CA ILE A 126 -7.85 5.85 6.89
C ILE A 126 -7.44 5.33 5.52
N GLY A 127 -8.42 4.97 4.67
CA GLY A 127 -8.18 4.35 3.39
C GLY A 127 -7.69 2.91 3.50
N VAL A 128 -7.26 2.35 2.39
CA VAL A 128 -6.66 1.01 2.30
C VAL A 128 -5.27 1.10 1.67
N PRO A 129 -4.32 0.26 2.14
CA PRO A 129 -2.99 0.25 1.55
C PRO A 129 -3.06 -0.14 0.08
N VAL A 130 -2.32 0.55 -0.75
CA VAL A 130 -2.12 0.16 -2.14
C VAL A 130 -1.04 -0.91 -2.25
N LYS A 131 -1.16 -1.75 -3.27
CA LYS A 131 -0.10 -2.72 -3.59
C LYS A 131 1.12 -1.94 -4.10
N PRO A 132 2.31 -2.12 -3.49
CA PRO A 132 3.52 -1.51 -4.01
C PRO A 132 3.78 -1.91 -5.47
N PRO A 133 4.30 -1.00 -6.30
CA PRO A 133 4.75 -1.35 -7.64
C PRO A 133 5.90 -2.34 -7.60
N VAL A 134 5.97 -3.15 -8.64
CA VAL A 134 7.04 -4.12 -8.85
C VAL A 134 7.86 -3.67 -10.06
N MET A 135 9.14 -3.58 -9.89
CA MET A 135 10.10 -3.37 -10.96
C MET A 135 10.86 -4.68 -11.16
N THR A 136 11.07 -5.10 -12.40
CA THR A 136 11.99 -6.20 -12.72
C THR A 136 13.30 -5.58 -13.17
N VAL A 137 14.42 -6.01 -12.62
CA VAL A 137 15.76 -5.55 -12.97
C VAL A 137 16.64 -6.78 -13.12
N GLY A 138 17.17 -7.03 -14.31
CA GLY A 138 18.04 -8.18 -14.59
C GLY A 138 17.44 -9.51 -14.13
N GLY A 139 16.13 -9.71 -14.35
CA GLY A 139 15.36 -10.89 -13.96
C GLY A 139 14.91 -10.94 -12.49
N MET A 140 15.39 -10.04 -11.63
CA MET A 140 14.96 -9.96 -10.23
C MET A 140 13.75 -9.02 -10.07
N LYS A 141 12.76 -9.44 -9.28
CA LYS A 141 11.62 -8.58 -8.89
C LYS A 141 11.98 -7.73 -7.68
N VAL A 142 12.10 -6.43 -7.90
CA VAL A 142 12.29 -5.42 -6.87
C VAL A 142 10.93 -4.81 -6.52
N THR A 143 10.45 -5.01 -5.30
CA THR A 143 9.22 -4.41 -4.80
C THR A 143 9.57 -3.27 -3.87
N LEU A 144 9.21 -2.04 -4.21
CA LEU A 144 9.49 -0.87 -3.37
C LEU A 144 8.97 -1.03 -1.95
N SER A 145 9.73 -0.55 -0.98
CA SER A 145 9.46 -0.65 0.47
C SER A 145 9.43 -2.07 1.03
N LYS A 146 9.81 -3.09 0.24
CA LYS A 146 9.84 -4.50 0.68
C LYS A 146 11.18 -5.16 0.42
N THR A 147 11.72 -5.02 -0.80
CA THR A 147 13.03 -5.59 -1.17
C THR A 147 14.14 -4.94 -0.35
N SER A 148 14.92 -5.75 0.34
CA SER A 148 16.06 -5.30 1.13
C SER A 148 17.35 -5.23 0.30
N VAL A 149 18.35 -4.59 0.87
CA VAL A 149 19.71 -4.65 0.31
C VAL A 149 20.23 -6.09 0.31
N GLU A 150 19.95 -6.88 1.36
CA GLU A 150 20.32 -8.30 1.39
C GLU A 150 19.72 -9.08 0.23
N ASP A 151 18.43 -8.85 -0.08
CA ASP A 151 17.77 -9.48 -1.24
C ASP A 151 18.47 -9.12 -2.57
N LEU A 152 18.93 -7.87 -2.72
CA LEU A 152 19.68 -7.43 -3.90
C LEU A 152 21.03 -8.15 -4.00
N LEU A 153 21.80 -8.16 -2.91
CA LEU A 153 23.13 -8.80 -2.86
C LEU A 153 23.04 -10.31 -3.13
N ASP A 154 22.01 -10.98 -2.66
CA ASP A 154 21.79 -12.42 -2.89
C ASP A 154 21.44 -12.71 -4.36
N ASN A 155 20.92 -11.71 -5.09
CA ASN A 155 20.67 -11.77 -6.53
C ASN A 155 21.81 -11.19 -7.38
N ARG A 156 23.02 -11.08 -6.80
CA ARG A 156 24.26 -10.64 -7.45
C ARG A 156 24.22 -9.18 -7.93
N PHE A 157 23.46 -8.34 -7.25
CA PHE A 157 23.60 -6.90 -7.41
C PHE A 157 24.68 -6.39 -6.47
N ASP A 158 25.32 -5.33 -6.87
CA ASP A 158 26.32 -4.62 -6.09
C ASP A 158 25.73 -3.27 -5.65
N ILE A 159 25.95 -2.92 -4.39
CA ILE A 159 25.60 -1.61 -3.85
C ILE A 159 26.90 -0.83 -3.68
N TYR A 160 26.92 0.38 -4.21
CA TYR A 160 28.02 1.31 -4.03
C TYR A 160 27.58 2.46 -3.15
N ILE A 161 28.39 2.81 -2.18
CA ILE A 161 28.10 3.84 -1.16
C ILE A 161 28.98 5.04 -1.45
N MET A 162 28.39 6.22 -1.46
CA MET A 162 29.09 7.47 -1.69
C MET A 162 30.08 7.78 -0.56
N ASN A 163 31.34 8.02 -0.92
CA ASN A 163 32.41 8.46 0.00
C ASN A 163 32.59 9.97 -0.03
N ASP A 164 32.41 10.59 -1.20
CA ASP A 164 32.67 12.00 -1.46
C ASP A 164 31.64 12.56 -2.43
N GLU A 165 31.24 13.82 -2.25
CA GLU A 165 30.25 14.51 -3.09
C GLU A 165 30.78 14.90 -4.48
N ASN A 166 31.98 14.46 -4.87
CA ASN A 166 32.51 14.73 -6.17
C ASN A 166 31.63 14.12 -7.28
N THR A 167 31.33 14.93 -8.29
CA THR A 167 30.51 14.51 -9.42
C THR A 167 31.39 14.04 -10.55
N TYR A 168 31.46 12.72 -10.73
CA TYR A 168 32.13 12.11 -11.87
C TYR A 168 31.16 11.87 -13.03
N GLU A 169 31.72 11.74 -14.21
CA GLU A 169 30.97 11.27 -15.36
C GLU A 169 30.49 9.83 -15.15
N TYR A 170 29.41 9.44 -15.82
CA TYR A 170 28.77 8.12 -15.65
C TYR A 170 29.81 6.96 -15.73
N GLY A 171 30.72 6.97 -16.72
CA GLY A 171 31.72 5.91 -16.91
C GLY A 171 32.75 5.81 -15.78
N GLU A 172 32.89 6.82 -14.96
CA GLU A 172 33.88 6.90 -13.88
C GLU A 172 33.26 6.65 -12.48
N MET A 173 31.91 6.68 -12.35
CA MET A 173 31.26 6.64 -11.05
C MET A 173 31.62 5.41 -10.20
N LEU A 174 31.76 4.23 -10.82
CA LEU A 174 32.11 3.01 -10.09
C LEU A 174 33.63 2.82 -9.90
N THR A 175 34.50 3.57 -10.62
CA THR A 175 35.96 3.36 -10.67
C THR A 175 36.76 4.52 -10.09
N SER A 176 36.21 5.70 -9.98
CA SER A 176 36.89 6.92 -9.51
C SER A 176 37.30 6.92 -8.04
N GLY A 177 36.69 6.04 -7.21
CA GLY A 177 36.88 6.04 -5.77
C GLY A 177 35.87 6.95 -5.01
N SER A 178 35.03 7.71 -5.71
CA SER A 178 33.94 8.47 -5.08
C SER A 178 32.87 7.58 -4.45
N TYR A 179 32.73 6.38 -4.96
CA TYR A 179 31.87 5.35 -4.43
C TYR A 179 32.68 4.13 -4.07
N THR A 180 32.35 3.51 -2.94
CA THR A 180 32.95 2.24 -2.51
C THR A 180 31.90 1.15 -2.59
N LYS A 181 32.27 0.03 -3.21
CA LYS A 181 31.42 -1.17 -3.24
C LYS A 181 31.21 -1.68 -1.81
N TYR A 182 29.97 -1.87 -1.43
CA TYR A 182 29.61 -2.41 -0.14
C TYR A 182 30.04 -3.87 -0.01
N ASP A 183 30.77 -4.18 1.06
CA ASP A 183 31.11 -5.55 1.47
C ASP A 183 30.21 -5.95 2.65
N LYS A 184 29.58 -7.14 2.57
CA LYS A 184 28.73 -7.72 3.62
C LYS A 184 29.38 -7.79 5.01
N ASN A 185 30.71 -7.72 5.07
CA ASN A 185 31.48 -7.73 6.34
C ASN A 185 31.62 -6.33 6.97
N GLN A 186 31.20 -5.28 6.26
CA GLN A 186 31.25 -3.91 6.80
C GLN A 186 30.01 -3.63 7.64
N ASP A 187 30.23 -3.03 8.81
CA ASP A 187 29.15 -2.56 9.69
C ASP A 187 28.75 -1.13 9.28
N ILE A 188 27.84 -1.04 8.33
CA ILE A 188 27.32 0.22 7.80
C ILE A 188 25.84 0.31 8.15
N THR A 189 25.42 1.48 8.63
CA THR A 189 24.03 1.74 8.99
C THR A 189 23.39 2.77 8.07
N VAL A 190 22.09 2.57 7.81
CA VAL A 190 21.22 3.59 7.23
C VAL A 190 20.61 4.38 8.39
N GLU A 191 20.82 5.69 8.38
CA GLU A 191 20.32 6.59 9.41
C GLU A 191 18.79 6.53 9.49
N LYS A 192 18.27 6.77 10.67
CA LYS A 192 16.84 6.92 10.94
C LYS A 192 16.23 8.07 10.14
N GLY A 193 14.94 7.96 9.86
CA GLY A 193 14.19 8.93 9.05
C GLY A 193 14.20 8.56 7.58
N TYR A 194 13.36 9.25 6.82
CA TYR A 194 13.30 9.09 5.37
C TYR A 194 13.94 10.30 4.72
N ARG A 195 14.89 10.05 3.83
CA ARG A 195 15.52 11.09 3.02
C ARG A 195 15.42 10.68 1.55
N SER A 196 14.80 11.51 0.74
CA SER A 196 14.89 11.39 -0.70
C SER A 196 16.06 12.23 -1.17
N THR A 197 16.94 11.64 -1.95
CA THR A 197 18.17 12.29 -2.41
C THR A 197 18.00 13.00 -3.73
N GLY A 198 16.80 12.98 -4.28
CA GLY A 198 16.49 13.69 -5.52
C GLY A 198 16.47 12.80 -6.76
N GLU A 199 16.39 13.46 -7.91
CA GLU A 199 16.20 12.85 -9.23
C GLU A 199 17.50 12.89 -10.05
N THR A 200 18.62 12.45 -9.47
CA THR A 200 19.92 12.49 -10.15
C THR A 200 20.83 11.39 -9.67
N LEU A 201 21.68 10.87 -10.57
CA LEU A 201 22.73 9.93 -10.21
C LEU A 201 23.85 10.63 -9.41
N ARG A 202 24.13 11.89 -9.76
CA ARG A 202 25.20 12.66 -9.13
C ARG A 202 24.81 13.04 -7.72
N GLY A 203 25.65 12.67 -6.76
CA GLY A 203 25.39 12.92 -5.34
C GLY A 203 24.37 11.97 -4.71
N ALA A 204 23.93 10.92 -5.41
CA ALA A 204 23.12 9.87 -4.83
C ALA A 204 23.93 9.10 -3.77
N PRO A 205 23.41 8.85 -2.56
CA PRO A 205 24.17 8.15 -1.52
C PRO A 205 24.45 6.70 -1.85
N TYR A 206 23.59 6.08 -2.67
CA TYR A 206 23.72 4.67 -3.05
C TYR A 206 23.51 4.48 -4.54
N LEU A 207 24.40 3.70 -5.17
CA LEU A 207 24.26 3.27 -6.54
C LEU A 207 24.01 1.76 -6.59
N LEU A 208 23.17 1.35 -7.53
CA LEU A 208 22.89 -0.05 -7.85
C LEU A 208 23.63 -0.44 -9.11
N ALA A 209 24.41 -1.50 -9.04
CA ALA A 209 25.12 -2.05 -10.19
C ALA A 209 24.94 -3.57 -10.28
N LYS A 210 25.23 -4.13 -11.46
CA LYS A 210 25.27 -5.58 -11.69
C LYS A 210 26.32 -5.86 -12.76
N ASP A 211 27.18 -6.84 -12.50
CA ASP A 211 28.25 -7.22 -13.41
C ASP A 211 29.04 -6.00 -13.94
N ASP A 212 29.49 -5.13 -13.00
CA ASP A 212 30.19 -3.85 -13.24
C ASP A 212 29.44 -2.82 -14.09
N THR A 213 28.16 -3.05 -14.36
CA THR A 213 27.28 -2.10 -15.06
C THR A 213 26.47 -1.31 -14.06
N LEU A 214 26.61 0.03 -14.06
CA LEU A 214 25.79 0.93 -13.26
C LEU A 214 24.36 0.95 -13.82
N ILE A 215 23.38 0.55 -12.98
CA ILE A 215 21.97 0.47 -13.35
C ILE A 215 21.24 1.76 -13.00
N GLY A 216 21.59 2.35 -11.86
CA GLY A 216 20.93 3.57 -11.40
C GLY A 216 21.28 3.90 -9.95
N ALA A 217 20.62 4.93 -9.42
CA ALA A 217 20.68 5.30 -8.02
C ALA A 217 19.49 4.74 -7.24
N ILE A 218 19.70 4.45 -5.97
CA ILE A 218 18.63 4.01 -5.05
C ILE A 218 18.65 4.82 -3.76
N ASP A 219 17.49 5.02 -3.17
CA ASP A 219 17.38 5.45 -1.78
C ASP A 219 16.98 4.28 -0.90
N LEU A 220 17.58 4.23 0.27
CA LEU A 220 17.35 3.19 1.27
C LEU A 220 16.63 3.76 2.49
N TYR A 221 15.72 2.97 3.03
CA TYR A 221 14.97 3.31 4.22
C TYR A 221 14.88 2.11 5.17
N GLY A 222 15.20 2.33 6.41
CA GLY A 222 15.10 1.30 7.43
C GLY A 222 14.01 1.56 8.46
N SER A 223 14.12 2.67 9.18
CA SER A 223 13.21 3.01 10.27
C SER A 223 13.13 4.51 10.49
N LEU A 224 11.98 5.01 11.01
CA LEU A 224 11.84 6.40 11.45
C LEU A 224 12.65 6.74 12.69
N ASN A 225 12.81 5.79 13.60
CA ASN A 225 13.17 6.08 14.98
C ASN A 225 14.53 5.54 15.39
N LYS A 226 15.13 4.67 14.59
CA LYS A 226 16.44 4.04 14.88
C LYS A 226 17.21 3.82 13.58
N ASP A 227 18.51 3.88 13.68
CA ASP A 227 19.40 3.45 12.63
C ASP A 227 19.30 1.93 12.45
N VAL A 228 19.44 1.45 11.21
CA VAL A 228 19.35 0.02 10.89
C VAL A 228 20.57 -0.38 10.07
N ASP A 229 20.96 -1.64 10.17
CA ASP A 229 21.98 -2.22 9.30
C ASP A 229 21.57 -2.06 7.83
N ILE A 230 22.50 -1.65 6.98
CA ILE A 230 22.22 -1.39 5.56
C ILE A 230 21.60 -2.60 4.86
N LYS A 231 21.97 -3.82 5.22
CA LYS A 231 21.41 -5.05 4.62
C LYS A 231 19.92 -5.22 4.89
N ASP A 232 19.43 -4.72 6.04
CA ASP A 232 18.00 -4.77 6.43
C ASP A 232 17.19 -3.62 5.82
N ALA A 233 17.85 -2.56 5.33
CA ALA A 233 17.20 -1.41 4.73
C ALA A 233 16.49 -1.78 3.43
N LYS A 234 15.37 -1.12 3.17
CA LYS A 234 14.50 -1.39 2.00
C LYS A 234 14.70 -0.33 0.93
N VAL A 235 14.68 -0.77 -0.31
CA VAL A 235 14.67 0.15 -1.47
C VAL A 235 13.35 0.92 -1.47
N VAL A 236 13.42 2.24 -1.45
CA VAL A 236 12.23 3.13 -1.45
C VAL A 236 12.17 4.00 -2.69
N ASN A 237 13.30 4.34 -3.30
CA ASN A 237 13.36 5.06 -4.56
C ASN A 237 14.35 4.38 -5.49
N PHE A 238 14.12 4.53 -6.78
CA PHE A 238 15.06 4.16 -7.84
C PHE A 238 15.03 5.25 -8.91
N TYR A 239 16.20 5.63 -9.39
CA TYR A 239 16.40 6.60 -10.46
C TYR A 239 17.38 6.07 -11.48
N MET A 240 17.09 6.27 -12.77
CA MET A 240 18.03 6.06 -13.87
C MET A 240 17.83 7.12 -14.95
N ASP A 241 18.89 7.42 -15.68
CA ASP A 241 18.89 8.30 -16.83
C ASP A 241 19.25 7.56 -18.13
N ASN A 242 19.39 8.31 -19.22
CA ASN A 242 19.73 7.76 -20.54
C ASN A 242 21.14 7.14 -20.60
N ASP A 243 22.07 7.57 -19.75
CA ASP A 243 23.42 6.95 -19.71
C ASP A 243 23.32 5.56 -19.08
N CYS A 244 22.54 5.43 -17.99
CA CYS A 244 22.20 4.14 -17.40
C CYS A 244 21.42 3.24 -18.38
N GLU A 245 20.41 3.78 -19.05
CA GLU A 245 19.63 3.04 -20.05
C GLU A 245 20.51 2.43 -21.12
N SER A 246 21.41 3.24 -21.70
CA SER A 246 22.31 2.82 -22.74
C SER A 246 23.27 1.72 -22.28
N ALA A 247 23.82 1.84 -21.07
CA ALA A 247 24.73 0.85 -20.51
C ALA A 247 24.02 -0.48 -20.20
N VAL A 248 22.84 -0.41 -19.58
CA VAL A 248 22.00 -1.56 -19.22
C VAL A 248 21.58 -2.33 -20.46
N LYS A 249 21.16 -1.61 -21.52
CA LYS A 249 20.80 -2.19 -22.81
C LYS A 249 21.98 -2.91 -23.48
N ASN A 250 23.16 -2.30 -23.45
CA ASN A 250 24.39 -2.91 -23.98
C ASN A 250 24.81 -4.15 -23.18
N ALA A 251 24.56 -4.17 -21.87
CA ALA A 251 24.86 -5.30 -20.99
C ALA A 251 23.80 -6.43 -21.07
N GLY A 252 22.68 -6.21 -21.78
CA GLY A 252 21.57 -7.17 -21.86
C GLY A 252 20.82 -7.35 -20.53
N ILE A 253 20.77 -6.31 -19.71
CA ILE A 253 20.02 -6.30 -18.45
C ILE A 253 18.64 -5.72 -18.74
N ASP A 254 17.58 -6.50 -18.50
CA ASP A 254 16.19 -6.08 -18.65
C ASP A 254 15.76 -5.19 -17.50
N ILE A 255 14.96 -4.15 -17.79
CA ILE A 255 14.32 -3.29 -16.78
C ILE A 255 12.88 -3.07 -17.17
N GLU A 256 11.96 -3.54 -16.31
CA GLU A 256 10.52 -3.41 -16.50
C GLU A 256 9.86 -2.74 -15.29
N LEU A 257 8.85 -1.91 -15.52
CA LEU A 257 7.92 -1.44 -14.50
C LEU A 257 6.59 -2.16 -14.65
N GLU A 258 6.21 -3.01 -13.71
CA GLU A 258 5.10 -3.97 -13.82
C GLU A 258 5.35 -4.93 -15.01
N VAL A 259 4.83 -4.59 -16.17
CA VAL A 259 5.04 -5.32 -17.45
C VAL A 259 5.45 -4.37 -18.59
N LEU A 260 5.76 -3.12 -18.29
CA LEU A 260 6.24 -2.13 -19.23
C LEU A 260 7.76 -2.22 -19.32
N ASP A 261 8.28 -2.60 -20.47
CA ASP A 261 9.71 -2.52 -20.75
C ASP A 261 10.13 -1.05 -20.81
N LEU A 262 11.12 -0.67 -19.98
CA LEU A 262 11.63 0.70 -19.93
C LEU A 262 12.73 0.97 -20.96
N LEU A 263 13.23 -0.06 -21.62
CA LEU A 263 14.30 0.03 -22.62
C LEU A 263 13.78 0.08 -24.06
N ASP A 264 12.46 -0.13 -24.25
CA ASP A 264 11.79 0.00 -25.53
C ASP A 264 11.26 1.41 -25.79
N THR A 265 10.89 1.69 -27.03
CA THR A 265 10.19 2.93 -27.40
C THR A 265 8.76 2.93 -26.82
N PHE A 266 8.35 4.07 -26.24
CA PHE A 266 7.07 4.19 -25.57
C PHE A 266 5.92 4.43 -26.54
N ASP A 267 4.94 3.52 -26.52
CA ASP A 267 3.63 3.72 -27.13
C ASP A 267 2.62 4.15 -26.07
N THR A 268 1.99 5.30 -26.32
CA THR A 268 1.03 5.91 -25.38
C THR A 268 -0.17 5.00 -25.10
N ASP A 269 -0.66 4.27 -26.10
CA ASP A 269 -1.81 3.38 -25.89
C ASP A 269 -1.42 2.13 -25.09
N ASN A 270 -0.20 1.62 -25.29
CA ASN A 270 0.33 0.55 -24.45
C ASN A 270 0.46 0.98 -22.98
N VAL A 271 1.05 2.14 -22.73
CA VAL A 271 1.18 2.70 -21.37
C VAL A 271 -0.21 2.90 -20.72
N LYS A 272 -1.19 3.46 -21.46
CA LYS A 272 -2.57 3.61 -20.99
C LYS A 272 -3.22 2.27 -20.65
N ASN A 273 -2.99 1.23 -21.45
CA ASN A 273 -3.55 -0.10 -21.24
C ASN A 273 -2.98 -0.79 -20.01
N ILE A 274 -1.68 -0.62 -19.73
CA ILE A 274 -1.00 -1.20 -18.56
C ILE A 274 -1.47 -0.49 -17.28
N PHE A 275 -1.34 0.83 -17.23
CA PHE A 275 -1.50 1.58 -15.96
C PHE A 275 -2.92 2.07 -15.70
N LYS A 276 -3.75 2.25 -16.73
CA LYS A 276 -5.19 2.59 -16.61
C LYS A 276 -5.40 3.79 -15.66
N LYS A 277 -6.12 3.56 -14.57
CA LYS A 277 -6.45 4.59 -13.57
C LYS A 277 -5.24 5.10 -12.76
N LYS A 278 -4.11 4.42 -12.80
CA LYS A 278 -2.87 4.85 -12.13
C LYS A 278 -2.16 5.94 -12.93
N LEU A 279 -2.39 6.00 -14.25
CA LEU A 279 -1.81 7.02 -15.13
C LEU A 279 -2.57 8.33 -14.94
N TRP A 280 -1.88 9.36 -14.43
CA TRP A 280 -2.48 10.66 -14.14
C TRP A 280 -1.87 11.80 -14.96
N MET A 281 -0.71 11.57 -15.59
CA MET A 281 -0.06 12.49 -16.51
C MET A 281 0.31 11.72 -17.77
N ILE A 282 0.03 12.31 -18.91
CA ILE A 282 0.31 11.76 -20.24
C ILE A 282 1.03 12.85 -21.01
N PRO A 283 2.08 12.52 -21.78
CA PRO A 283 2.77 13.48 -22.64
C PRO A 283 1.80 14.27 -23.53
N ASP A 284 2.02 15.58 -23.61
CA ASP A 284 1.31 16.43 -24.56
C ASP A 284 2.05 16.37 -25.91
N GLU A 285 1.36 15.91 -26.93
CA GLU A 285 1.92 15.82 -28.28
C GLU A 285 2.26 17.19 -28.88
N SER A 286 1.73 18.28 -28.32
CA SER A 286 2.01 19.66 -28.73
C SER A 286 3.28 20.24 -28.13
N GLU A 287 3.79 19.64 -27.02
CA GLU A 287 5.01 20.08 -26.32
C GLU A 287 6.02 18.92 -26.20
N PRO A 288 6.70 18.54 -27.30
CA PRO A 288 7.54 17.33 -27.31
C PRO A 288 8.80 17.43 -26.42
N THR A 289 9.19 18.61 -25.99
CA THR A 289 10.44 18.82 -25.23
C THR A 289 10.31 18.45 -23.74
N ASP A 290 9.11 18.28 -23.20
CA ASP A 290 8.90 17.93 -21.79
C ASP A 290 7.85 16.83 -21.63
N SER A 291 8.03 15.78 -22.40
CA SER A 291 7.10 14.64 -22.45
C SER A 291 7.28 13.71 -21.27
N VAL A 292 6.27 13.66 -20.37
CA VAL A 292 6.32 12.87 -19.14
C VAL A 292 5.08 12.02 -18.96
N TYR A 293 5.28 10.72 -18.67
CA TYR A 293 4.23 9.87 -18.10
C TYR A 293 4.31 9.93 -16.58
N GLY A 294 3.20 10.27 -15.91
CA GLY A 294 3.09 10.24 -14.46
C GLY A 294 2.17 9.12 -14.01
N ILE A 295 2.68 8.19 -13.20
CA ILE A 295 1.97 7.02 -12.70
C ILE A 295 1.91 7.08 -11.18
N ALA A 296 0.75 6.81 -10.58
CA ALA A 296 0.60 6.89 -9.14
C ALA A 296 -0.20 5.69 -8.57
N TRP A 297 0.34 5.12 -7.51
CA TRP A 297 -0.35 4.15 -6.65
C TRP A 297 -0.72 4.86 -5.36
N ARG A 298 -1.92 5.47 -5.34
CA ARG A 298 -2.41 6.35 -4.27
C ARG A 298 -3.43 5.66 -3.38
N THR A 299 -3.48 6.09 -2.13
CA THR A 299 -4.53 5.75 -1.18
C THR A 299 -5.58 6.85 -1.14
N ASN A 300 -6.72 6.57 -0.48
CA ASN A 300 -7.76 7.58 -0.26
C ASN A 300 -7.44 8.53 0.91
N SER A 301 -6.38 8.27 1.66
CA SER A 301 -6.00 9.02 2.87
C SER A 301 -4.79 9.92 2.69
N ASP A 302 -4.46 10.31 1.46
CA ASP A 302 -3.29 11.15 1.14
C ASP A 302 -2.00 10.70 1.85
N SER A 303 -1.75 9.39 1.87
CA SER A 303 -0.61 8.74 2.52
C SER A 303 -0.39 9.06 4.01
N ILE A 304 -1.40 9.54 4.73
CA ILE A 304 -1.29 9.74 6.19
C ILE A 304 -1.02 8.41 6.91
N PHE A 305 -1.68 7.31 6.47
CA PHE A 305 -1.60 5.99 7.11
C PHE A 305 -0.80 4.97 6.30
N TRP A 306 -0.72 5.13 4.99
CA TRP A 306 -0.17 4.13 4.07
C TRP A 306 0.83 4.77 3.12
N ASN A 307 1.84 3.99 2.71
CA ASN A 307 2.76 4.44 1.67
C ASN A 307 2.01 4.64 0.36
N GLU A 308 2.41 5.67 -0.37
CA GLU A 308 2.05 5.90 -1.76
C GLU A 308 3.28 5.81 -2.64
N TYR A 309 3.08 5.55 -3.91
CA TYR A 309 4.18 5.38 -4.84
C TYR A 309 3.91 6.19 -6.09
N TYR A 310 4.96 6.78 -6.64
CA TYR A 310 4.89 7.63 -7.82
C TYR A 310 6.01 7.24 -8.77
N ALA A 311 5.70 7.13 -10.05
CA ALA A 311 6.70 6.96 -11.09
C ALA A 311 6.54 8.04 -12.16
N TYR A 312 7.68 8.52 -12.65
CA TYR A 312 7.76 9.45 -13.76
C TYR A 312 8.71 8.88 -14.78
N ILE A 313 8.24 8.79 -16.03
CA ILE A 313 9.03 8.38 -17.18
C ILE A 313 9.11 9.60 -18.09
N ARG A 314 10.29 10.21 -18.20
CA ARG A 314 10.54 11.28 -19.15
C ARG A 314 11.04 10.65 -20.45
N ILE A 315 10.48 11.07 -21.55
CA ILE A 315 10.85 10.56 -22.88
C ILE A 315 11.38 11.67 -23.76
N ASP A 316 12.21 11.29 -24.72
CA ASP A 316 12.71 12.18 -25.77
C ASP A 316 11.72 12.31 -26.95
N GLU A 317 12.10 13.06 -27.97
CA GLU A 317 11.32 13.26 -29.19
C GLU A 317 11.12 11.96 -30.01
N ASN A 318 12.01 10.97 -29.82
CA ASN A 318 11.92 9.66 -30.45
C ASN A 318 11.15 8.65 -29.60
N LYS A 319 10.53 9.10 -28.49
CA LYS A 319 9.83 8.27 -27.52
C LYS A 319 10.71 7.25 -26.79
N ASN A 320 12.03 7.47 -26.72
CA ASN A 320 12.91 6.69 -25.87
C ASN A 320 12.96 7.30 -24.45
N MET A 321 13.30 6.50 -23.46
CA MET A 321 13.45 6.98 -22.11
C MET A 321 14.62 7.95 -21.99
N ARG A 322 14.38 9.13 -21.45
CA ARG A 322 15.39 10.09 -21.05
C ARG A 322 15.76 9.96 -19.57
N SER A 323 14.77 9.73 -18.74
CA SER A 323 14.97 9.39 -17.33
C SER A 323 13.75 8.69 -16.76
N PHE A 324 13.99 7.86 -15.78
CA PHE A 324 12.97 7.16 -15.01
C PHE A 324 13.23 7.36 -13.53
N ILE A 325 12.20 7.71 -12.81
CA ILE A 325 12.21 7.71 -11.35
C ILE A 325 10.98 6.98 -10.84
N ILE A 326 11.16 6.16 -9.81
CA ILE A 326 10.07 5.63 -9.02
C ILE A 326 10.36 5.88 -7.55
N SER A 327 9.40 6.46 -6.85
CA SER A 327 9.59 6.91 -5.47
C SER A 327 8.45 6.47 -4.56
N THR A 328 8.79 6.31 -3.27
CA THR A 328 7.86 6.02 -2.19
C THR A 328 7.63 7.26 -1.35
N SER A 329 6.38 7.65 -1.17
CA SER A 329 5.98 8.57 -0.11
C SER A 329 5.68 7.77 1.15
N VAL A 330 6.61 7.77 2.10
CA VAL A 330 6.50 7.00 3.34
C VAL A 330 5.45 7.62 4.26
N ALA A 331 4.45 6.85 4.65
CA ALA A 331 3.27 7.34 5.37
C ALA A 331 3.58 8.09 6.68
N LYS A 332 4.68 7.75 7.36
CA LYS A 332 5.04 8.32 8.64
C LYS A 332 5.83 9.62 8.55
N ASP A 333 6.40 9.91 7.40
CA ASP A 333 7.32 11.04 7.21
C ASP A 333 6.64 12.26 6.57
N LYS A 334 5.35 12.16 6.25
CA LYS A 334 4.57 13.32 5.83
C LYS A 334 4.16 14.17 7.04
N HIS A 335 4.74 15.32 7.14
CA HIS A 335 4.36 16.39 8.06
C HIS A 335 3.90 17.62 7.30
#